data_2b949c4ab336f943b388b1f3fc3afed1
#
_entry.id   2b949c4ab336f943b388b1f3fc3afed1
#
_cell.length_a   1.000
_cell.length_b   1.000
_cell.length_c   1.000
_cell.angle_alpha   90.00
_cell.angle_beta   90.00
_cell.angle_gamma   90.00
#
_symmetry.space_group_name_H-M   'P 1'
#
loop_
_entity.id
_entity.type
_entity.pdbx_description
1 polymer ?
#
loop_
_entity_poly.entity_id
_entity_poly.type
_entity_poly.pdbx_seq_one_letter_code
_entity_poly.pdbx_strand_id
1 'polypeptide(L)'
;AVADSYGMIASDAIIANGKGHPRAAGTFPRIMGKYVREEGALSLLEALRKCSHAPAERLQLPDKGRIGIGADADLVIFDAEKIADKATYTEPALPPVGIEFVFVGGRKALVGQRIVDGTAGVLMR
;
A
#
# COMPACT_ATOMS: atom_id res chain seq x y z
N ALA A 1 1.53 10.47 -16.03
CA ALA A 1 2.29 9.38 -15.39
C ALA A 1 1.38 8.44 -14.60
N VAL A 2 0.59 8.91 -13.61
CA VAL A 2 -0.25 8.02 -12.76
C VAL A 2 -1.33 7.30 -13.59
N ALA A 3 -1.93 7.98 -14.56
CA ALA A 3 -2.97 7.44 -15.45
C ALA A 3 -2.43 6.60 -16.62
N ASP A 4 -1.11 6.47 -16.78
CA ASP A 4 -0.50 5.67 -17.84
C ASP A 4 -0.82 4.18 -17.64
N SER A 5 -1.31 3.49 -18.68
CA SER A 5 -1.77 2.09 -18.57
C SER A 5 -0.66 1.07 -18.27
N TYR A 6 0.58 1.37 -18.62
CA TYR A 6 1.72 0.48 -18.45
C TYR A 6 2.48 0.70 -17.13
N GLY A 7 2.22 1.83 -16.44
CA GLY A 7 2.91 2.18 -15.21
C GLY A 7 2.50 1.31 -14.02
N MET A 8 3.44 1.01 -13.16
CA MET A 8 3.24 0.44 -11.82
C MET A 8 3.61 1.49 -10.77
N ILE A 9 3.13 1.31 -9.55
CA ILE A 9 3.35 2.26 -8.45
C ILE A 9 4.28 1.62 -7.43
N ALA A 10 5.35 2.34 -7.11
CA ALA A 10 6.31 1.99 -6.07
C ALA A 10 6.64 3.23 -5.23
N SER A 11 7.01 3.05 -3.96
CA SER A 11 7.38 4.15 -3.08
C SER A 11 8.81 4.66 -3.33
N ASP A 12 9.73 3.77 -3.65
CA ASP A 12 11.16 4.08 -3.89
C ASP A 12 11.73 5.02 -2.82
N ALA A 13 11.51 4.70 -1.54
CA ALA A 13 11.86 5.58 -0.45
C ALA A 13 12.45 4.85 0.74
N ILE A 14 13.35 5.54 1.42
CA ILE A 14 14.00 5.08 2.64
C ILE A 14 13.74 6.12 3.74
N ILE A 15 13.48 5.64 4.95
CA ILE A 15 13.53 6.44 6.18
C ILE A 15 14.71 5.95 7.00
N ALA A 16 15.63 6.85 7.32
CA ALA A 16 16.78 6.58 8.18
C ALA A 16 16.82 7.60 9.32
N ASN A 17 16.90 7.13 10.56
CA ASN A 17 16.95 7.97 11.77
C ASN A 17 15.80 9.01 11.83
N GLY A 18 14.60 8.61 11.44
CA GLY A 18 13.42 9.48 11.43
C GLY A 18 13.38 10.53 10.31
N LYS A 19 14.35 10.52 9.40
CA LYS A 19 14.43 11.42 8.25
C LYS A 19 14.26 10.65 6.94
N GLY A 20 13.65 11.30 5.95
CA GLY A 20 13.42 10.70 4.65
C GLY A 20 12.38 11.46 3.85
N HIS A 21 11.92 10.85 2.76
CA HIS A 21 10.88 11.44 1.95
C HIS A 21 9.49 10.94 2.42
N PRO A 22 8.45 11.80 2.49
CA PRO A 22 7.10 11.40 2.92
C PRO A 22 6.48 10.28 2.08
N ARG A 23 6.97 10.04 0.86
CA ARG A 23 6.52 8.92 0.01
C ARG A 23 6.76 7.54 0.65
N ALA A 24 7.66 7.43 1.64
CA ALA A 24 7.91 6.15 2.32
C ALA A 24 6.64 5.62 3.02
N ALA A 25 5.92 6.47 3.74
CA ALA A 25 4.66 6.11 4.39
C ALA A 25 3.43 6.48 3.55
N GLY A 26 3.54 7.50 2.69
CA GLY A 26 2.40 8.14 2.04
C GLY A 26 2.06 7.67 0.63
N THR A 27 2.94 6.98 -0.11
CA THR A 27 2.72 6.70 -1.54
C THR A 27 1.40 5.99 -1.82
N PHE A 28 1.15 4.82 -1.25
CA PHE A 28 -0.04 4.03 -1.56
C PHE A 28 -1.33 4.68 -1.03
N PRO A 29 -1.40 5.18 0.22
CA PRO A 29 -2.55 5.93 0.70
C PRO A 29 -2.85 7.19 -0.14
N ARG A 30 -1.82 7.89 -0.63
CA ARG A 30 -1.97 9.06 -1.50
C ARG A 30 -2.58 8.70 -2.86
N ILE A 31 -2.20 7.54 -3.44
CA ILE A 31 -2.82 7.07 -4.68
C ILE A 31 -4.32 6.88 -4.47
N MET A 32 -4.73 6.21 -3.41
CA MET A 32 -6.14 5.92 -3.14
C MET A 32 -6.92 7.19 -2.74
N GLY A 33 -6.37 8.01 -1.85
CA GLY A 33 -7.03 9.22 -1.37
C GLY A 33 -7.03 10.33 -2.41
N LYS A 34 -5.84 10.79 -2.83
CA LYS A 34 -5.73 11.95 -3.70
C LYS A 34 -6.08 11.64 -5.14
N TYR A 35 -5.38 10.68 -5.78
CA TYR A 35 -5.51 10.48 -7.23
C TYR A 35 -6.77 9.71 -7.63
N VAL A 36 -7.28 8.82 -6.77
CA VAL A 36 -8.56 8.13 -7.03
C VAL A 36 -9.72 8.98 -6.57
N ARG A 37 -9.83 9.23 -5.23
CA ARG A 37 -11.02 9.86 -4.64
C ARG A 37 -11.14 11.35 -4.98
N GLU A 38 -10.07 12.15 -4.82
CA GLU A 38 -10.17 13.61 -4.93
C GLU A 38 -10.05 14.09 -6.38
N GLU A 39 -9.08 13.57 -7.14
CA GLU A 39 -8.80 14.02 -8.49
C GLU A 39 -9.49 13.18 -9.57
N GLY A 40 -9.96 11.96 -9.26
CA GLY A 40 -10.56 11.06 -10.26
C GLY A 40 -9.60 10.70 -11.42
N ALA A 41 -8.28 10.78 -11.17
CA ALA A 41 -7.25 10.57 -12.21
C ALA A 41 -7.17 9.12 -12.69
N LEU A 42 -7.63 8.17 -11.89
CA LEU A 42 -7.78 6.76 -12.23
C LEU A 42 -8.87 6.13 -11.34
N SER A 43 -9.43 4.99 -11.81
CA SER A 43 -10.39 4.24 -11.00
C SER A 43 -9.71 3.55 -9.82
N LEU A 44 -10.47 3.24 -8.77
CA LEU A 44 -9.97 2.46 -7.63
C LEU A 44 -9.41 1.10 -8.08
N LEU A 45 -10.11 0.41 -8.99
CA LEU A 45 -9.67 -0.89 -9.50
C LEU A 45 -8.31 -0.79 -10.22
N GLU A 46 -8.12 0.25 -11.04
CA GLU A 46 -6.86 0.47 -11.74
C GLU A 46 -5.73 0.85 -10.77
N ALA A 47 -6.04 1.63 -9.73
CA ALA A 47 -5.08 1.94 -8.67
C ALA A 47 -4.62 0.67 -7.94
N LEU A 48 -5.56 -0.20 -7.56
CA LEU A 48 -5.25 -1.49 -6.92
C LEU A 48 -4.42 -2.39 -7.84
N ARG A 49 -4.77 -2.46 -9.13
CA ARG A 49 -3.98 -3.20 -10.12
C ARG A 49 -2.53 -2.71 -10.16
N LYS A 50 -2.31 -1.41 -10.26
CA LYS A 50 -0.98 -0.78 -10.35
C LYS A 50 -0.16 -0.92 -9.06
N CYS A 51 -0.81 -0.93 -7.91
CA CYS A 51 -0.14 -1.03 -6.61
C CYS A 51 0.17 -2.47 -6.19
N SER A 52 -0.53 -3.47 -6.73
CA SER A 52 -0.48 -4.84 -6.22
C SER A 52 -0.38 -5.89 -7.35
N HIS A 53 -1.41 -6.06 -8.15
CA HIS A 53 -1.49 -7.14 -9.13
C HIS A 53 -0.40 -7.03 -10.22
N ALA A 54 -0.26 -5.87 -10.85
CA ALA A 54 0.71 -5.69 -11.93
C ALA A 54 2.18 -5.86 -11.45
N PRO A 55 2.61 -5.33 -10.29
CA PRO A 55 3.91 -5.66 -9.72
C PRO A 55 4.11 -7.16 -9.46
N ALA A 56 3.11 -7.85 -8.89
CA ALA A 56 3.20 -9.28 -8.62
C ALA A 56 3.35 -10.09 -9.91
N GLU A 57 2.55 -9.78 -10.93
CA GLU A 57 2.64 -10.39 -12.25
C GLU A 57 4.00 -10.15 -12.90
N ARG A 58 4.49 -8.91 -12.86
CA ARG A 58 5.80 -8.53 -13.43
C ARG A 58 6.97 -9.25 -12.76
N LEU A 59 6.86 -9.49 -11.44
CA LEU A 59 7.86 -10.22 -10.65
C LEU A 59 7.65 -11.73 -10.63
N GLN A 60 6.67 -12.24 -11.37
CA GLN A 60 6.33 -13.67 -11.46
C GLN A 60 6.01 -14.29 -10.09
N LEU A 61 5.23 -13.57 -9.26
CA LEU A 61 4.78 -14.00 -7.95
C LEU A 61 3.31 -14.50 -8.03
N PRO A 62 3.05 -15.76 -8.39
CA PRO A 62 1.71 -16.24 -8.74
C PRO A 62 0.73 -16.23 -7.56
N ASP A 63 1.24 -16.27 -6.33
CA ASP A 63 0.43 -16.32 -5.12
C ASP A 63 0.23 -14.94 -4.47
N LYS A 64 0.77 -13.86 -5.07
CA LYS A 64 0.67 -12.48 -4.61
C LYS A 64 -0.21 -11.62 -5.51
N GLY A 65 -0.64 -10.47 -4.99
CA GLY A 65 -1.34 -9.42 -5.75
C GLY A 65 -2.77 -9.77 -6.19
N ARG A 66 -3.36 -10.84 -5.64
CA ARG A 66 -4.71 -11.30 -5.95
C ARG A 66 -5.42 -11.87 -4.72
N ILE A 67 -6.74 -11.89 -4.76
CA ILE A 67 -7.57 -12.59 -3.79
C ILE A 67 -8.13 -13.83 -4.47
N GLY A 68 -7.85 -15.01 -3.93
CA GLY A 68 -8.29 -16.27 -4.49
C GLY A 68 -7.81 -17.47 -3.68
N ILE A 69 -8.43 -18.62 -3.90
CA ILE A 69 -8.03 -19.87 -3.25
C ILE A 69 -6.58 -20.19 -3.66
N GLY A 70 -5.73 -20.49 -2.68
CA GLY A 70 -4.31 -20.80 -2.86
C GLY A 70 -3.41 -19.56 -2.94
N ALA A 71 -3.95 -18.33 -2.93
CA ALA A 71 -3.14 -17.12 -2.82
C ALA A 71 -2.72 -16.86 -1.37
N ASP A 72 -1.59 -16.18 -1.21
CA ASP A 72 -1.15 -15.71 0.10
C ASP A 72 -2.13 -14.67 0.66
N ALA A 73 -2.46 -14.83 1.93
CA ALA A 73 -3.39 -13.91 2.62
C ALA A 73 -2.68 -12.63 3.09
N ASP A 74 -2.07 -11.90 2.14
CA ASP A 74 -1.52 -10.56 2.34
C ASP A 74 -2.61 -9.55 1.98
N LEU A 75 -3.34 -9.07 2.98
CA LEU A 75 -4.56 -8.29 2.78
C LEU A 75 -4.50 -6.96 3.51
N VAL A 76 -5.02 -5.92 2.87
CA VAL A 76 -5.26 -4.62 3.48
C VAL A 76 -6.75 -4.31 3.42
N ILE A 77 -7.36 -4.03 4.56
CA ILE A 77 -8.74 -3.56 4.66
C ILE A 77 -8.68 -2.07 4.97
N PHE A 78 -9.29 -1.27 4.11
CA PHE A 78 -9.30 0.19 4.26
C PHE A 78 -10.65 0.80 3.86
N ASP A 79 -10.93 1.96 4.42
CA ASP A 79 -12.08 2.78 4.07
C ASP A 79 -11.70 3.70 2.90
N ALA A 80 -12.28 3.46 1.73
CA ALA A 80 -11.99 4.22 0.51
C ALA A 80 -12.36 5.71 0.62
N GLU A 81 -13.35 6.04 1.47
CA GLU A 81 -13.78 7.42 1.70
C GLU A 81 -12.87 8.18 2.68
N LYS A 82 -12.08 7.46 3.48
CA LYS A 82 -11.23 8.06 4.51
C LYS A 82 -9.74 7.93 4.27
N ILE A 83 -9.32 6.96 3.43
CA ILE A 83 -7.89 6.71 3.22
C ILE A 83 -7.17 7.95 2.71
N ALA A 84 -6.11 8.34 3.42
CA ALA A 84 -5.27 9.48 3.06
C ALA A 84 -3.86 9.36 3.66
N ASP A 85 -2.87 9.87 2.95
CA ASP A 85 -1.53 10.05 3.48
C ASP A 85 -1.50 11.23 4.48
N LYS A 86 -0.67 11.11 5.50
CA LYS A 86 -0.41 12.15 6.51
C LYS A 86 1.07 12.53 6.59
N ALA A 87 1.92 11.78 5.91
CA ALA A 87 3.36 12.01 5.93
C ALA A 87 3.72 13.38 5.33
N THR A 88 4.66 14.07 6.00
CA THR A 88 5.19 15.36 5.59
C THR A 88 6.72 15.31 5.50
N TYR A 89 7.35 16.33 4.97
CA TYR A 89 8.82 16.41 4.95
C TYR A 89 9.44 16.53 6.34
N THR A 90 8.71 17.09 7.30
CA THR A 90 9.14 17.19 8.70
C THR A 90 8.87 15.89 9.47
N GLU A 91 7.81 15.17 9.10
CA GLU A 91 7.39 13.93 9.74
C GLU A 91 7.08 12.86 8.67
N PRO A 92 8.14 12.32 8.02
CA PRO A 92 7.98 11.44 6.85
C PRO A 92 7.43 10.05 7.19
N ALA A 93 7.41 9.67 8.46
CA ALA A 93 6.94 8.39 8.96
C ALA A 93 5.52 8.44 9.56
N LEU A 94 4.82 9.58 9.48
CA LEU A 94 3.44 9.66 9.98
C LEU A 94 2.58 8.59 9.30
N PRO A 95 1.86 7.77 10.11
CA PRO A 95 1.00 6.74 9.55
C PRO A 95 -0.18 7.35 8.79
N PRO A 96 -0.64 6.68 7.72
CA PRO A 96 -1.83 7.09 6.99
C PRO A 96 -3.09 6.89 7.84
N VAL A 97 -4.19 7.50 7.43
CA VAL A 97 -5.52 7.26 8.01
C VAL A 97 -6.35 6.39 7.06
N GLY A 98 -7.42 5.78 7.58
CA GLY A 98 -8.37 4.98 6.80
C GLY A 98 -7.94 3.52 6.55
N ILE A 99 -6.78 3.08 7.04
CA ILE A 99 -6.41 1.66 7.07
C ILE A 99 -6.96 1.05 8.37
N GLU A 100 -7.77 0.01 8.25
CA GLU A 100 -8.39 -0.66 9.40
C GLU A 100 -7.63 -1.90 9.82
N PHE A 101 -7.25 -2.75 8.87
CA PHE A 101 -6.50 -3.97 9.14
C PHE A 101 -5.45 -4.23 8.07
N VAL A 102 -4.33 -4.81 8.49
CA VAL A 102 -3.34 -5.42 7.59
C VAL A 102 -3.09 -6.85 8.05
N PHE A 103 -3.16 -7.78 7.11
CA PHE A 103 -2.79 -9.18 7.31
C PHE A 103 -1.58 -9.51 6.43
N VAL A 104 -0.65 -10.28 6.96
CA VAL A 104 0.52 -10.79 6.24
C VAL A 104 0.59 -12.28 6.46
N GLY A 105 0.50 -13.07 5.38
CA GLY A 105 0.41 -14.52 5.47
C GLY A 105 -0.75 -15.01 6.35
N GLY A 106 -1.88 -14.30 6.35
CA GLY A 106 -3.03 -14.60 7.21
C GLY A 106 -2.90 -14.14 8.67
N ARG A 107 -1.73 -13.67 9.10
CA ARG A 107 -1.49 -13.14 10.45
C ARG A 107 -1.85 -11.66 10.50
N LYS A 108 -2.59 -11.25 11.51
CA LYS A 108 -2.96 -9.85 11.70
C LYS A 108 -1.73 -9.04 12.15
N ALA A 109 -1.24 -8.17 11.28
CA ALA A 109 -0.06 -7.34 11.51
C ALA A 109 -0.41 -5.96 12.06
N LEU A 110 -1.54 -5.37 11.63
CA LEU A 110 -1.97 -4.03 12.05
C LEU A 110 -3.48 -4.00 12.29
N VAL A 111 -3.90 -3.26 13.33
CA VAL A 111 -5.30 -2.93 13.65
C VAL A 111 -5.39 -1.44 13.86
N GLY A 112 -6.11 -0.75 12.99
CA GLY A 112 -6.18 0.71 12.98
C GLY A 112 -4.78 1.32 12.85
N GLN A 113 -4.33 2.06 13.86
CA GLN A 113 -3.00 2.68 13.89
C GLN A 113 -1.96 1.87 14.69
N ARG A 114 -2.35 0.69 15.23
CA ARG A 114 -1.49 -0.10 16.10
C ARG A 114 -0.92 -1.32 15.39
N ILE A 115 0.41 -1.42 15.34
CA ILE A 115 1.10 -2.65 14.94
C ILE A 115 0.91 -3.68 16.06
N VAL A 116 0.34 -4.83 15.71
CA VAL A 116 0.09 -5.96 16.63
C VAL A 116 1.06 -7.12 16.41
N ASP A 117 1.62 -7.23 15.20
CA ASP A 117 2.68 -8.19 14.88
C ASP A 117 3.63 -7.59 13.83
N GLY A 118 4.79 -7.12 14.28
CA GLY A 118 5.84 -6.58 13.40
C GLY A 118 6.72 -7.65 12.74
N THR A 119 6.49 -8.94 13.02
CA THR A 119 7.30 -10.07 12.54
C THR A 119 6.55 -11.00 11.59
N ALA A 120 5.35 -10.62 11.15
CA ALA A 120 4.51 -11.45 10.28
C ALA A 120 5.10 -11.68 8.88
N GLY A 121 5.96 -10.75 8.39
CA GLY A 121 6.55 -10.82 7.06
C GLY A 121 7.61 -11.92 6.91
N VAL A 122 7.77 -12.41 5.69
CA VAL A 122 8.82 -13.36 5.29
C VAL A 122 9.62 -12.79 4.13
N LEU A 123 10.90 -13.16 4.05
CA LEU A 123 11.73 -12.82 2.90
C LEU A 123 11.31 -13.67 1.69
N MET A 124 10.91 -13.02 0.63
CA MET A 124 10.68 -13.69 -0.67
C MET A 124 12.02 -13.98 -1.35
N ARG A 125 12.16 -15.18 -1.87
CA ARG A 125 13.36 -15.64 -2.59
C ARG A 125 13.00 -16.06 -3.99
#